data_49a961eb366a7417ba9780f24871c03e
#
_entry.id   49a961eb366a7417ba9780f24871c03e
#
_cell.length_a   1.000
_cell.length_b   1.000
_cell.length_c   1.000
_cell.angle_alpha   90.00
_cell.angle_beta   90.00
_cell.angle_gamma   90.00
#
_symmetry.space_group_name_H-M   'P 1'
#
loop_
_entity.id
_entity.type
_entity.pdbx_description
1 polymer ?
#
loop_
_entity_poly.entity_id
_entity_poly.type
_entity_poly.pdbx_seq_one_letter_code
_entity_poly.pdbx_strand_id
1 'polypeptide(L)'
;MDFSEEYRQKLVSADEAVKVIKSGDWVDYGWCTNTVDTLDKALAKRTDELKDINLRGGILLKPLAVFEREDAGEHFTWNSWHMSGIERHMIARGCAFYSPIRYSELPRYYRELDCPDDVAMFQVAPMDKHGYFNFGPSASHLGAMCETARHIIVEVNENMPRCLGGTENGIHISKVNAIVEGSNPPIGELGAGGPATEVDQKVAQLIVDQIPNGACLQLGIGGMPNAVGSLIAQSDLKDLGVHTEMYVDAFVDIAKAGKITGACKNIDRYRQVYGFGAGTKKMYDYLDENPELMSAPVSYTNDIRSIAALDNFVSINNCVDIDLFGQISAESSGTKHISGAGGQLDFVLGAYMSKGGKSFICCSSTFTDKKGVMHSRIRPTLAEGSIVTDTRANTHYVVTEYGMVNVKGLSTWQKAEALISIAHPDFRDELIKEADQMHIWRRSNR
;
A
#
# COMPACT_ATOMS: atom_id res chain seq x y z
N MET A 1 -4.37 32.16 -18.74
CA MET A 1 -4.48 33.01 -17.54
C MET A 1 -3.14 33.00 -16.85
N ASP A 2 -2.74 34.09 -16.22
CA ASP A 2 -1.52 34.14 -15.40
C ASP A 2 -1.94 34.02 -13.93
N PHE A 3 -1.48 32.99 -13.25
CA PHE A 3 -1.80 32.72 -11.85
C PHE A 3 -0.71 33.21 -10.89
N SER A 4 0.32 33.90 -11.38
CA SER A 4 1.45 34.38 -10.59
C SER A 4 1.07 35.34 -9.48
N GLU A 5 0.03 36.16 -9.69
CA GLU A 5 -0.44 37.09 -8.68
C GLU A 5 -1.20 36.37 -7.56
N GLU A 6 -2.10 35.43 -7.90
CA GLU A 6 -2.81 34.60 -6.92
C GLU A 6 -1.82 33.76 -6.11
N TYR A 7 -0.80 33.20 -6.76
CA TYR A 7 0.27 32.45 -6.10
C TYR A 7 0.97 33.31 -5.03
N ARG A 8 1.40 34.52 -5.42
CA ARG A 8 2.07 35.46 -4.49
C ARG A 8 1.18 35.89 -3.32
N GLN A 9 -0.12 36.06 -3.54
CA GLN A 9 -1.08 36.42 -2.48
C GLN A 9 -1.28 35.28 -1.48
N LYS A 10 -1.16 34.01 -1.90
CA LYS A 10 -1.34 32.82 -1.05
C LYS A 10 -0.02 32.31 -0.48
N LEU A 11 1.13 32.80 -0.97
CA LEU A 11 2.44 32.42 -0.48
C LEU A 11 2.70 33.00 0.91
N VAL A 12 2.92 32.11 1.88
CA VAL A 12 3.20 32.46 3.28
C VAL A 12 4.35 31.60 3.83
N SER A 13 4.89 32.00 4.97
CA SER A 13 5.83 31.14 5.70
C SER A 13 5.11 29.94 6.31
N ALA A 14 5.84 28.86 6.56
CA ALA A 14 5.28 27.69 7.24
C ALA A 14 4.74 28.02 8.64
N ASP A 15 5.46 28.86 9.41
CA ASP A 15 5.02 29.30 10.73
C ASP A 15 3.72 30.11 10.68
N GLU A 16 3.47 30.87 9.60
CA GLU A 16 2.18 31.56 9.39
C GLU A 16 1.09 30.59 8.97
N ALA A 17 1.39 29.69 8.03
CA ALA A 17 0.41 28.74 7.51
C ALA A 17 -0.20 27.84 8.60
N VAL A 18 0.62 27.36 9.54
CA VAL A 18 0.14 26.46 10.61
C VAL A 18 -0.64 27.17 11.73
N LYS A 19 -0.73 28.51 11.74
CA LYS A 19 -1.52 29.24 12.75
C LYS A 19 -3.03 28.96 12.69
N VAL A 20 -3.51 28.48 11.55
CA VAL A 20 -4.92 28.11 11.39
C VAL A 20 -5.31 26.91 12.26
N ILE A 21 -4.34 26.06 12.59
CA ILE A 21 -4.52 24.83 13.37
C ILE A 21 -4.79 25.17 14.83
N LYS A 22 -5.85 24.59 15.40
CA LYS A 22 -6.32 24.80 16.78
C LYS A 22 -6.37 23.47 17.51
N SER A 23 -6.33 23.52 18.84
CA SER A 23 -6.53 22.33 19.68
C SER A 23 -7.84 21.63 19.34
N GLY A 24 -7.79 20.32 19.21
CA GLY A 24 -8.90 19.46 18.80
C GLY A 24 -9.05 19.25 17.30
N ASP A 25 -8.30 19.96 16.46
CA ASP A 25 -8.40 19.82 15.00
C ASP A 25 -7.90 18.46 14.49
N TRP A 26 -8.49 18.04 13.38
CA TRP A 26 -7.99 16.97 12.53
C TRP A 26 -7.15 17.56 11.39
N VAL A 27 -5.91 17.10 11.28
CA VAL A 27 -4.96 17.61 10.31
C VAL A 27 -4.44 16.45 9.46
N ASP A 28 -4.73 16.51 8.16
CA ASP A 28 -4.36 15.46 7.22
C ASP A 28 -3.02 15.79 6.51
N TYR A 29 -2.09 14.85 6.55
CA TYR A 29 -0.75 14.98 5.93
C TYR A 29 -0.69 14.33 4.53
N GLY A 30 -1.83 13.98 3.96
CA GLY A 30 -1.91 13.28 2.70
C GLY A 30 -1.45 11.82 2.80
N TRP A 31 -0.74 11.35 1.79
CA TRP A 31 -0.38 9.95 1.70
C TRP A 31 1.09 9.75 1.32
N CYS A 32 1.81 8.93 2.09
CA CYS A 32 3.13 8.41 1.76
C CYS A 32 4.12 9.53 1.33
N THR A 33 4.36 9.69 0.04
CA THR A 33 5.28 10.69 -0.53
C THR A 33 4.83 12.14 -0.36
N ASN A 34 3.56 12.37 -0.02
CA ASN A 34 3.02 13.74 0.19
C ASN A 34 3.19 14.25 1.62
N THR A 35 3.71 13.42 2.55
CA THR A 35 3.94 13.84 3.94
C THR A 35 4.82 15.08 4.00
N VAL A 36 4.32 16.11 4.66
CA VAL A 36 4.99 17.42 4.79
C VAL A 36 6.31 17.35 5.58
N ASP A 37 7.20 18.28 5.34
CA ASP A 37 8.46 18.43 6.04
C ASP A 37 8.59 19.78 6.74
N THR A 38 8.50 20.85 6.00
CA THR A 38 8.63 22.20 6.51
C THR A 38 7.44 22.60 7.38
N LEU A 39 6.24 22.23 6.97
CA LEU A 39 5.01 22.44 7.73
C LEU A 39 4.98 21.61 9.02
N ASP A 40 5.45 20.36 8.99
CA ASP A 40 5.54 19.49 10.16
C ASP A 40 6.49 20.10 11.22
N LYS A 41 7.65 20.58 10.79
CA LYS A 41 8.60 21.29 11.67
C LYS A 41 8.03 22.60 12.24
N ALA A 42 7.22 23.32 11.46
CA ALA A 42 6.54 24.51 11.92
C ALA A 42 5.45 24.19 12.96
N LEU A 43 4.67 23.13 12.73
CA LEU A 43 3.67 22.66 13.68
C LEU A 43 4.31 22.17 14.98
N ALA A 44 5.45 21.48 14.91
CA ALA A 44 6.19 21.02 16.09
C ALA A 44 6.61 22.16 17.03
N LYS A 45 6.87 23.37 16.52
CA LYS A 45 7.17 24.55 17.37
C LYS A 45 5.98 25.00 18.23
N ARG A 46 4.77 24.60 17.85
CA ARG A 46 3.53 24.96 18.53
C ARG A 46 3.06 23.91 19.53
N THR A 47 3.86 22.89 19.82
CA THR A 47 3.49 21.79 20.74
C THR A 47 2.95 22.30 22.07
N ASP A 48 3.61 23.28 22.70
CA ASP A 48 3.18 23.80 24.00
C ASP A 48 1.88 24.61 23.97
N GLU A 49 1.45 25.05 22.78
CA GLU A 49 0.20 25.81 22.58
C GLU A 49 -1.00 24.91 22.28
N LEU A 50 -0.76 23.71 21.73
CA LEU A 50 -1.77 22.85 21.13
C LEU A 50 -2.00 21.58 21.96
N LYS A 51 -3.26 21.13 21.99
CA LYS A 51 -3.66 19.86 22.62
C LYS A 51 -4.67 19.14 21.76
N ASP A 52 -4.68 17.81 21.88
CA ASP A 52 -5.66 16.93 21.21
C ASP A 52 -5.68 17.10 19.68
N ILE A 53 -4.53 17.36 19.06
CA ILE A 53 -4.39 17.41 17.61
C ILE A 53 -4.40 15.99 17.06
N ASN A 54 -5.34 15.70 16.18
CA ASN A 54 -5.45 14.43 15.48
C ASN A 54 -4.80 14.53 14.10
N LEU A 55 -3.57 14.02 13.99
CA LEU A 55 -2.86 13.93 12.72
C LEU A 55 -3.28 12.67 11.99
N ARG A 56 -3.33 12.73 10.66
CA ARG A 56 -3.76 11.62 9.80
C ARG A 56 -2.85 11.47 8.58
N GLY A 57 -2.70 10.24 8.13
CA GLY A 57 -1.91 9.88 6.95
C GLY A 57 -1.65 8.38 6.88
N GLY A 58 -0.54 7.99 6.30
CA GLY A 58 -0.11 6.57 6.29
C GLY A 58 1.15 6.34 5.49
N ILE A 59 1.81 5.24 5.79
CA ILE A 59 3.10 4.82 5.21
C ILE A 59 4.14 5.95 5.33
N LEU A 60 4.47 6.31 6.55
CA LEU A 60 5.52 7.31 6.78
C LEU A 60 6.87 6.80 6.25
N LEU A 61 7.51 7.62 5.42
CA LEU A 61 8.83 7.35 4.85
C LEU A 61 9.96 8.02 5.67
N LYS A 62 9.59 8.92 6.59
CA LYS A 62 10.50 9.60 7.51
C LYS A 62 9.80 9.88 8.85
N PRO A 63 10.55 9.98 9.96
CA PRO A 63 10.01 10.44 11.23
C PRO A 63 9.41 11.86 11.12
N LEU A 64 8.39 12.13 11.92
CA LEU A 64 7.74 13.43 12.01
C LEU A 64 8.31 14.24 13.17
N ALA A 65 8.59 15.52 12.95
CA ALA A 65 9.15 16.43 13.95
C ALA A 65 8.19 16.63 15.14
N VAL A 66 6.88 16.63 14.91
CA VAL A 66 5.85 16.72 15.96
C VAL A 66 5.94 15.59 16.99
N PHE A 67 6.55 14.43 16.64
CA PHE A 67 6.72 13.29 17.53
C PHE A 67 8.15 13.10 18.07
N GLU A 68 9.05 14.07 17.87
CA GLU A 68 10.42 13.99 18.40
C GLU A 68 10.46 14.09 19.94
N ARG A 69 9.59 14.90 20.53
CA ARG A 69 9.51 15.07 21.99
C ARG A 69 8.96 13.81 22.66
N GLU A 70 9.39 13.53 23.88
CA GLU A 70 8.89 12.40 24.67
C GLU A 70 7.42 12.55 25.03
N ASP A 71 6.97 13.78 25.33
CA ASP A 71 5.59 14.13 25.69
C ASP A 71 4.68 14.37 24.46
N ALA A 72 5.16 14.17 23.24
CA ALA A 72 4.41 14.44 22.01
C ALA A 72 3.00 13.81 22.00
N GLY A 73 2.85 12.60 22.57
CA GLY A 73 1.57 11.91 22.67
C GLY A 73 0.53 12.57 23.58
N GLU A 74 0.92 13.58 24.38
CA GLU A 74 0.00 14.40 25.15
C GLU A 74 -0.61 15.56 24.33
N HIS A 75 -0.07 15.83 23.15
CA HIS A 75 -0.45 16.92 22.26
C HIS A 75 -0.96 16.44 20.92
N PHE A 76 -0.34 15.41 20.36
CA PHE A 76 -0.60 14.89 19.02
C PHE A 76 -0.90 13.39 19.03
N THR A 77 -1.88 12.98 18.24
CA THR A 77 -2.21 11.58 17.99
C THR A 77 -2.10 11.30 16.50
N TRP A 78 -1.31 10.29 16.11
CA TRP A 78 -1.22 9.85 14.72
C TRP A 78 -2.26 8.77 14.43
N ASN A 79 -3.16 9.03 13.50
CA ASN A 79 -4.18 8.11 13.03
C ASN A 79 -3.80 7.62 11.63
N SER A 80 -3.28 6.41 11.54
CA SER A 80 -2.72 5.89 10.30
C SER A 80 -3.69 4.99 9.54
N TRP A 81 -3.80 5.20 8.26
CA TRP A 81 -4.51 4.30 7.35
C TRP A 81 -3.70 3.04 6.98
N HIS A 82 -2.38 3.07 7.15
CA HIS A 82 -1.50 1.94 6.92
C HIS A 82 -0.15 2.16 7.60
N MET A 83 0.30 1.19 8.38
CA MET A 83 1.49 1.33 9.23
C MET A 83 2.78 0.98 8.51
N SER A 84 3.78 1.84 8.60
CA SER A 84 5.18 1.57 8.25
C SER A 84 6.01 1.13 9.46
N GLY A 85 7.31 0.94 9.27
CA GLY A 85 8.25 0.69 10.35
C GLY A 85 8.30 1.83 11.39
N ILE A 86 8.21 3.07 10.90
CA ILE A 86 8.23 4.27 11.74
C ILE A 86 7.00 4.30 12.63
N GLU A 87 5.84 4.10 12.06
CA GLU A 87 4.55 4.14 12.77
C GLU A 87 4.44 3.02 13.81
N ARG A 88 5.04 1.83 13.56
CA ARG A 88 5.12 0.78 14.57
C ARG A 88 5.92 1.19 15.82
N HIS A 89 6.95 2.02 15.68
CA HIS A 89 7.64 2.61 16.82
C HIS A 89 6.79 3.63 17.56
N MET A 90 5.97 4.39 16.84
CA MET A 90 5.02 5.34 17.42
C MET A 90 3.90 4.63 18.21
N ILE A 91 3.41 3.48 17.73
CA ILE A 91 2.46 2.63 18.48
C ILE A 91 3.07 2.22 19.83
N ALA A 92 4.32 1.79 19.86
CA ALA A 92 5.00 1.40 21.10
C ALA A 92 5.15 2.55 22.11
N ARG A 93 5.12 3.80 21.63
CA ARG A 93 5.13 5.03 22.46
C ARG A 93 3.70 5.51 22.82
N GLY A 94 2.65 4.85 22.35
CA GLY A 94 1.26 5.27 22.57
C GLY A 94 0.83 6.51 21.77
N CYS A 95 1.59 6.88 20.73
CA CYS A 95 1.32 8.09 19.92
C CYS A 95 0.60 7.80 18.60
N ALA A 96 0.50 6.52 18.19
CA ALA A 96 -0.09 6.16 16.91
C ALA A 96 -1.12 5.05 17.05
N PHE A 97 -2.18 5.16 16.23
CA PHE A 97 -3.27 4.20 16.17
C PHE A 97 -3.61 3.90 14.72
N TYR A 98 -3.96 2.66 14.44
CA TYR A 98 -4.39 2.23 13.11
C TYR A 98 -5.88 2.46 12.94
N SER A 99 -6.25 3.02 11.81
CA SER A 99 -7.64 3.21 11.39
C SER A 99 -7.98 2.19 10.31
N PRO A 100 -8.63 1.05 10.65
CA PRO A 100 -8.88 -0.01 9.69
C PRO A 100 -9.94 0.39 8.66
N ILE A 101 -9.54 0.39 7.40
CA ILE A 101 -10.43 0.59 6.26
C ILE A 101 -9.86 -0.15 5.06
N ARG A 102 -10.70 -0.66 4.19
CA ARG A 102 -10.31 -1.17 2.89
C ARG A 102 -9.97 0.01 1.98
N TYR A 103 -8.82 -0.01 1.34
CA TYR A 103 -8.26 1.18 0.71
C TYR A 103 -9.14 1.75 -0.41
N SER A 104 -9.84 0.89 -1.16
CA SER A 104 -10.82 1.33 -2.17
C SER A 104 -11.93 2.21 -1.62
N GLU A 105 -12.27 2.07 -0.34
CA GLU A 105 -13.38 2.77 0.32
C GLU A 105 -12.97 4.13 0.90
N LEU A 106 -11.67 4.39 1.00
CA LEU A 106 -11.15 5.59 1.67
C LEU A 106 -11.66 6.90 1.06
N PRO A 107 -11.68 7.12 -0.29
CA PRO A 107 -12.26 8.33 -0.87
C PRO A 107 -13.74 8.52 -0.53
N ARG A 108 -14.50 7.43 -0.45
CA ARG A 108 -15.91 7.49 -0.03
C ARG A 108 -16.06 7.87 1.43
N TYR A 109 -15.17 7.37 2.29
CA TYR A 109 -15.17 7.71 3.71
C TYR A 109 -15.02 9.23 3.92
N TYR A 110 -14.13 9.89 3.17
CA TYR A 110 -14.01 11.35 3.20
C TYR A 110 -15.29 12.04 2.73
N ARG A 111 -15.84 11.62 1.60
CA ARG A 111 -16.95 12.32 0.93
C ARG A 111 -18.31 12.11 1.57
N GLU A 112 -18.57 10.94 2.17
CA GLU A 112 -19.93 10.51 2.52
C GLU A 112 -20.13 10.17 4.00
N LEU A 113 -19.07 10.01 4.79
CA LEU A 113 -19.14 9.44 6.14
C LEU A 113 -18.68 10.41 7.24
N ASP A 114 -18.82 11.71 7.03
CA ASP A 114 -18.49 12.76 8.01
C ASP A 114 -17.05 12.61 8.57
N CYS A 115 -16.10 12.28 7.70
CA CYS A 115 -14.70 12.24 8.07
C CYS A 115 -14.23 13.62 8.53
N PRO A 116 -13.81 13.80 9.79
CA PRO A 116 -13.33 15.09 10.24
C PRO A 116 -12.03 15.44 9.50
N ASP A 117 -11.98 16.65 8.91
CA ASP A 117 -10.85 17.15 8.15
C ASP A 117 -10.85 18.69 8.22
N ASP A 118 -10.22 19.22 9.28
CA ASP A 118 -10.17 20.66 9.49
C ASP A 118 -9.08 21.31 8.63
N VAL A 119 -7.92 20.66 8.52
CA VAL A 119 -6.78 21.14 7.74
C VAL A 119 -6.15 20.00 6.96
N ALA A 120 -6.11 20.12 5.64
CA ALA A 120 -5.25 19.27 4.81
C ALA A 120 -3.94 20.02 4.51
N MET A 121 -2.80 19.46 4.86
CA MET A 121 -1.50 20.01 4.51
C MET A 121 -0.57 18.91 3.98
N PHE A 122 -0.13 19.05 2.74
CA PHE A 122 0.59 18.00 2.05
C PHE A 122 1.55 18.54 0.98
N GLN A 123 2.57 17.74 0.64
CA GLN A 123 3.53 18.10 -0.41
C GLN A 123 2.94 17.91 -1.80
N VAL A 124 3.32 18.82 -2.71
CA VAL A 124 2.91 18.84 -4.12
C VAL A 124 4.08 19.22 -5.01
N ALA A 125 4.01 18.87 -6.30
CA ALA A 125 4.91 19.39 -7.31
C ALA A 125 4.68 20.90 -7.54
N PRO A 126 5.64 21.65 -8.10
CA PRO A 126 5.46 23.07 -8.45
C PRO A 126 4.24 23.30 -9.33
N MET A 127 3.60 24.47 -9.14
CA MET A 127 2.44 24.87 -9.92
C MET A 127 2.74 24.94 -11.41
N ASP A 128 1.87 24.36 -12.20
CA ASP A 128 1.98 24.45 -13.67
C ASP A 128 1.42 25.76 -14.22
N LYS A 129 1.63 25.99 -15.52
CA LYS A 129 1.14 27.18 -16.24
C LYS A 129 -0.39 27.33 -16.27
N HIS A 130 -1.11 26.29 -15.88
CA HIS A 130 -2.58 26.28 -15.81
C HIS A 130 -3.11 26.45 -14.37
N GLY A 131 -2.23 26.67 -13.39
CA GLY A 131 -2.59 26.88 -11.99
C GLY A 131 -2.80 25.60 -11.20
N TYR A 132 -2.34 24.44 -11.68
CA TYR A 132 -2.48 23.18 -10.98
C TYR A 132 -1.20 22.78 -10.26
N PHE A 133 -1.37 22.30 -9.03
CA PHE A 133 -0.37 21.57 -8.26
C PHE A 133 -0.62 20.08 -8.44
N ASN A 134 0.37 19.34 -8.96
CA ASN A 134 0.27 17.89 -9.12
C ASN A 134 0.58 17.19 -7.79
N PHE A 135 -0.16 16.12 -7.47
CA PHE A 135 0.02 15.34 -6.24
C PHE A 135 1.26 14.44 -6.26
N GLY A 136 2.01 14.45 -7.37
CA GLY A 136 3.16 13.56 -7.53
C GLY A 136 2.76 12.09 -7.62
N PRO A 137 3.53 11.18 -6.98
CA PRO A 137 3.29 9.75 -7.10
C PRO A 137 1.97 9.25 -6.50
N SER A 138 1.25 10.06 -5.73
CA SER A 138 0.10 9.57 -4.94
C SER A 138 -1.19 10.34 -5.25
N ALA A 139 -1.97 9.90 -6.24
CA ALA A 139 -3.35 10.33 -6.37
C ALA A 139 -4.19 9.81 -5.19
N SER A 140 -4.06 8.51 -4.88
CA SER A 140 -4.60 7.90 -3.67
C SER A 140 -6.03 8.34 -3.34
N HIS A 141 -6.23 9.03 -2.23
CA HIS A 141 -7.48 9.64 -1.78
C HIS A 141 -7.40 11.18 -1.70
N LEU A 142 -6.31 11.76 -2.19
CA LEU A 142 -6.03 13.19 -2.01
C LEU A 142 -7.10 14.09 -2.64
N GLY A 143 -7.69 13.69 -3.77
CA GLY A 143 -8.81 14.40 -4.37
C GLY A 143 -9.99 14.53 -3.39
N ALA A 144 -10.38 13.42 -2.76
CA ALA A 144 -11.46 13.41 -1.78
C ALA A 144 -11.13 14.21 -0.51
N MET A 145 -9.90 14.10 0.00
CA MET A 145 -9.40 14.92 1.11
C MET A 145 -9.51 16.41 0.78
N CYS A 146 -9.08 16.84 -0.41
CA CYS A 146 -9.18 18.24 -0.84
C CYS A 146 -10.63 18.75 -1.03
N GLU A 147 -11.59 17.86 -1.26
CA GLU A 147 -13.00 18.23 -1.37
C GLU A 147 -13.65 18.48 0.00
N THR A 148 -13.15 17.86 1.06
CA THR A 148 -13.77 17.88 2.40
C THR A 148 -13.04 18.79 3.38
N ALA A 149 -11.74 18.99 3.22
CA ALA A 149 -10.95 19.83 4.10
C ALA A 149 -11.44 21.28 4.13
N ARG A 150 -11.53 21.85 5.33
CA ARG A 150 -11.92 23.27 5.52
C ARG A 150 -10.81 24.24 5.10
N HIS A 151 -9.56 23.84 5.34
CA HIS A 151 -8.37 24.61 4.94
C HIS A 151 -7.38 23.71 4.23
N ILE A 152 -6.89 24.15 3.08
CA ILE A 152 -5.93 23.42 2.28
C ILE A 152 -4.64 24.22 2.20
N ILE A 153 -3.55 23.63 2.68
CA ILE A 153 -2.20 24.17 2.67
C ILE A 153 -1.33 23.25 1.83
N VAL A 154 -0.72 23.76 0.79
CA VAL A 154 0.23 22.96 -0.02
C VAL A 154 1.65 23.36 0.31
N GLU A 155 2.51 22.34 0.51
CA GLU A 155 3.96 22.50 0.62
C GLU A 155 4.58 22.13 -0.74
N VAL A 156 5.05 23.13 -1.45
CA VAL A 156 5.70 22.94 -2.77
C VAL A 156 7.07 22.32 -2.58
N ASN A 157 7.33 21.23 -3.29
CA ASN A 157 8.61 20.55 -3.32
C ASN A 157 9.07 20.37 -4.78
N GLU A 158 10.19 21.01 -5.14
CA GLU A 158 10.76 20.93 -6.49
C GLU A 158 11.25 19.52 -6.87
N ASN A 159 11.48 18.67 -5.88
CA ASN A 159 11.86 17.26 -6.10
C ASN A 159 10.65 16.34 -6.32
N MET A 160 9.41 16.84 -6.17
CA MET A 160 8.21 16.06 -6.39
C MET A 160 8.00 15.83 -7.89
N PRO A 161 8.02 14.57 -8.39
CA PRO A 161 7.79 14.30 -9.79
C PRO A 161 6.37 14.69 -10.20
N ARG A 162 6.20 15.15 -11.43
CA ARG A 162 4.91 15.44 -12.04
C ARG A 162 4.34 14.17 -12.65
N CYS A 163 3.45 13.50 -11.93
CA CYS A 163 2.86 12.25 -12.37
C CYS A 163 1.59 12.50 -13.19
N LEU A 164 1.59 12.00 -14.43
CA LEU A 164 0.45 12.12 -15.31
C LEU A 164 -0.66 11.16 -14.87
N GLY A 165 -1.91 11.56 -15.04
CA GLY A 165 -3.05 10.77 -14.58
C GLY A 165 -4.32 11.01 -15.37
N GLY A 166 -5.38 10.34 -14.95
CA GLY A 166 -6.72 10.51 -15.48
C GLY A 166 -7.46 11.63 -14.77
N THR A 167 -7.94 11.35 -13.56
CA THR A 167 -8.67 12.26 -12.71
C THR A 167 -8.04 12.32 -11.32
N GLU A 168 -8.28 13.44 -10.59
CA GLU A 168 -7.87 13.58 -9.18
C GLU A 168 -6.36 13.44 -8.93
N ASN A 169 -5.51 13.85 -9.88
CA ASN A 169 -4.06 13.81 -9.74
C ASN A 169 -3.42 15.16 -9.40
N GLY A 170 -4.24 16.16 -9.04
CA GLY A 170 -3.79 17.50 -8.67
C GLY A 170 -4.92 18.42 -8.23
N ILE A 171 -4.55 19.61 -7.73
CA ILE A 171 -5.46 20.64 -7.23
C ILE A 171 -5.18 21.98 -7.88
N HIS A 172 -6.23 22.69 -8.27
CA HIS A 172 -6.11 24.03 -8.83
C HIS A 172 -5.92 25.07 -7.71
N ILE A 173 -5.07 26.06 -7.93
CA ILE A 173 -4.72 27.10 -6.95
C ILE A 173 -5.94 27.79 -6.33
N SER A 174 -7.04 27.93 -7.07
CA SER A 174 -8.28 28.54 -6.55
C SER A 174 -8.90 27.80 -5.35
N LYS A 175 -8.50 26.55 -5.14
CA LYS A 175 -8.97 25.72 -4.01
C LYS A 175 -8.00 25.72 -2.83
N VAL A 176 -6.78 26.22 -3.02
CA VAL A 176 -5.73 26.26 -2.01
C VAL A 176 -5.86 27.53 -1.18
N ASN A 177 -5.78 27.42 0.14
CA ASN A 177 -5.84 28.55 1.06
C ASN A 177 -4.48 29.19 1.31
N ALA A 178 -3.42 28.37 1.42
CA ALA A 178 -2.07 28.85 1.64
C ALA A 178 -1.05 27.98 0.87
N ILE A 179 0.01 28.62 0.40
CA ILE A 179 1.12 27.99 -0.30
C ILE A 179 2.38 28.21 0.53
N VAL A 180 3.14 27.15 0.76
CA VAL A 180 4.46 27.22 1.42
C VAL A 180 5.50 26.64 0.45
N GLU A 181 6.50 27.43 0.12
CA GLU A 181 7.69 26.90 -0.56
C GLU A 181 8.54 26.19 0.49
N GLY A 182 8.62 24.86 0.39
CA GLY A 182 9.28 24.02 1.36
C GLY A 182 10.81 24.04 1.25
N SER A 183 11.47 23.26 2.09
CA SER A 183 12.93 23.07 2.07
C SER A 183 13.42 22.20 0.90
N ASN A 184 12.51 21.75 0.04
CA ASN A 184 12.78 20.85 -1.08
C ASN A 184 13.56 19.58 -0.69
N PRO A 185 13.11 18.83 0.32
CA PRO A 185 13.78 17.57 0.65
C PRO A 185 13.66 16.58 -0.51
N PRO A 186 14.62 15.65 -0.67
CA PRO A 186 14.40 14.54 -1.59
C PRO A 186 13.14 13.77 -1.18
N ILE A 187 12.42 13.23 -2.17
CA ILE A 187 11.27 12.37 -1.88
C ILE A 187 11.74 11.15 -1.09
N GLY A 188 11.02 10.84 -0.03
CA GLY A 188 11.35 9.68 0.81
C GLY A 188 11.37 8.39 0.00
N GLU A 189 12.39 7.57 0.18
CA GLU A 189 12.51 6.30 -0.52
C GLU A 189 11.99 5.16 0.35
N LEU A 190 11.19 4.30 -0.26
CA LEU A 190 10.90 2.99 0.29
C LEU A 190 11.96 2.04 -0.28
N GLY A 191 12.95 1.71 0.53
CA GLY A 191 14.04 0.85 0.08
C GLY A 191 13.54 -0.45 -0.56
N ALA A 192 14.28 -0.94 -1.52
CA ALA A 192 13.97 -2.17 -2.26
C ALA A 192 13.86 -3.43 -1.38
N GLY A 193 14.00 -3.31 -0.07
CA GLY A 193 14.19 -4.44 0.83
C GLY A 193 15.60 -5.04 0.68
N GLY A 194 15.89 -6.09 1.43
CA GLY A 194 17.12 -6.85 1.22
C GLY A 194 17.12 -7.59 -0.12
N PRO A 195 18.27 -8.14 -0.54
CA PRO A 195 18.33 -9.00 -1.71
C PRO A 195 17.36 -10.17 -1.54
N ALA A 196 16.75 -10.61 -2.66
CA ALA A 196 15.84 -11.74 -2.66
C ALA A 196 16.57 -13.00 -2.16
N THR A 197 15.96 -13.68 -1.18
CA THR A 197 16.48 -14.94 -0.65
C THR A 197 16.25 -16.09 -1.63
N GLU A 198 16.87 -17.23 -1.40
CA GLU A 198 16.58 -18.45 -2.18
C GLU A 198 15.11 -18.88 -2.06
N VAL A 199 14.49 -18.63 -0.89
CA VAL A 199 13.06 -18.87 -0.68
C VAL A 199 12.22 -17.94 -1.55
N ASP A 200 12.54 -16.65 -1.57
CA ASP A 200 11.85 -15.67 -2.42
C ASP A 200 11.94 -16.04 -3.91
N GLN A 201 13.11 -16.51 -4.36
CA GLN A 201 13.34 -16.93 -5.75
C GLN A 201 12.51 -18.15 -6.12
N LYS A 202 12.42 -19.16 -5.23
CA LYS A 202 11.58 -20.35 -5.46
C LYS A 202 10.09 -19.99 -5.55
N VAL A 203 9.60 -19.18 -4.62
CA VAL A 203 8.22 -18.71 -4.63
C VAL A 203 7.94 -17.92 -5.89
N ALA A 204 8.82 -16.98 -6.24
CA ALA A 204 8.70 -16.16 -7.44
C ALA A 204 8.67 -17.00 -8.73
N GLN A 205 9.49 -18.04 -8.86
CA GLN A 205 9.48 -18.92 -10.02
C GLN A 205 8.14 -19.64 -10.18
N LEU A 206 7.60 -20.20 -9.08
CA LEU A 206 6.29 -20.87 -9.08
C LEU A 206 5.16 -19.93 -9.58
N ILE A 207 5.24 -18.66 -9.23
CA ILE A 207 4.25 -17.65 -9.64
C ILE A 207 4.45 -17.27 -11.10
N VAL A 208 5.68 -16.98 -11.54
CA VAL A 208 5.97 -16.52 -12.91
C VAL A 208 5.55 -17.58 -13.93
N ASP A 209 5.73 -18.86 -13.61
CA ASP A 209 5.28 -19.99 -14.45
C ASP A 209 3.74 -20.02 -14.66
N GLN A 210 2.97 -19.29 -13.85
CA GLN A 210 1.52 -19.19 -13.96
C GLN A 210 1.01 -17.94 -14.69
N ILE A 211 1.92 -17.02 -15.06
CA ILE A 211 1.57 -15.76 -15.71
C ILE A 211 1.49 -15.96 -17.22
N PRO A 212 0.33 -15.77 -17.86
CA PRO A 212 0.25 -15.83 -19.33
C PRO A 212 0.74 -14.53 -19.97
N ASN A 213 1.11 -14.58 -21.23
CA ASN A 213 1.32 -13.38 -22.06
C ASN A 213 0.04 -12.52 -22.03
N GLY A 214 0.19 -11.22 -22.01
CA GLY A 214 -0.92 -10.26 -21.95
C GLY A 214 -1.60 -10.14 -20.59
N ALA A 215 -1.11 -10.82 -19.55
CA ALA A 215 -1.64 -10.67 -18.18
C ALA A 215 -1.52 -9.23 -17.67
N CYS A 216 -2.48 -8.79 -16.86
CA CYS A 216 -2.41 -7.53 -16.13
C CYS A 216 -1.98 -7.78 -14.70
N LEU A 217 -0.97 -7.04 -14.22
CA LEU A 217 -0.27 -7.34 -12.97
C LEU A 217 -0.54 -6.32 -11.87
N GLN A 218 -0.65 -6.82 -10.63
CA GLN A 218 -0.49 -6.09 -9.38
C GLN A 218 0.57 -6.80 -8.54
N LEU A 219 1.55 -6.04 -8.04
CA LEU A 219 2.61 -6.52 -7.17
C LEU A 219 2.56 -5.79 -5.82
N GLY A 220 2.82 -6.54 -4.73
CA GLY A 220 3.11 -5.96 -3.43
C GLY A 220 4.55 -5.44 -3.33
N ILE A 221 5.02 -5.24 -2.10
CA ILE A 221 6.37 -4.77 -1.76
C ILE A 221 7.18 -5.87 -1.06
N GLY A 222 8.51 -5.78 -1.15
CA GLY A 222 9.44 -6.65 -0.44
C GLY A 222 10.27 -7.56 -1.34
N GLY A 223 11.05 -8.44 -0.75
CA GLY A 223 12.02 -9.30 -1.46
C GLY A 223 11.37 -10.22 -2.49
N MET A 224 10.24 -10.85 -2.17
CA MET A 224 9.55 -11.77 -3.07
C MET A 224 8.93 -11.06 -4.29
N PRO A 225 8.16 -9.95 -4.17
CA PRO A 225 7.71 -9.19 -5.34
C PRO A 225 8.85 -8.67 -6.21
N ASN A 226 9.99 -8.29 -5.62
CA ASN A 226 11.18 -7.91 -6.39
C ASN A 226 11.76 -9.10 -7.16
N ALA A 227 11.79 -10.29 -6.56
CA ALA A 227 12.21 -11.52 -7.25
C ALA A 227 11.27 -11.83 -8.42
N VAL A 228 9.96 -11.72 -8.24
CA VAL A 228 8.96 -11.87 -9.32
C VAL A 228 9.25 -10.88 -10.46
N GLY A 229 9.44 -9.61 -10.13
CA GLY A 229 9.76 -8.57 -11.13
C GLY A 229 11.04 -8.88 -11.92
N SER A 230 12.09 -9.30 -11.24
CA SER A 230 13.37 -9.67 -11.85
C SER A 230 13.22 -10.88 -12.79
N LEU A 231 12.49 -11.92 -12.38
CA LEU A 231 12.25 -13.09 -13.21
C LEU A 231 11.39 -12.75 -14.44
N ILE A 232 10.34 -11.93 -14.29
CA ILE A 232 9.52 -11.46 -15.41
C ILE A 232 10.39 -10.69 -16.41
N ALA A 233 11.25 -9.78 -15.94
CA ALA A 233 12.12 -8.99 -16.81
C ALA A 233 13.06 -9.87 -17.65
N GLN A 234 13.48 -11.04 -17.14
CA GLN A 234 14.36 -11.99 -17.81
C GLN A 234 13.61 -13.08 -18.61
N SER A 235 12.30 -13.20 -18.44
CA SER A 235 11.47 -14.23 -19.08
C SER A 235 11.12 -13.92 -20.53
N ASP A 236 10.46 -14.86 -21.22
CA ASP A 236 9.89 -14.67 -22.56
C ASP A 236 8.48 -14.06 -22.52
N LEU A 237 7.99 -13.66 -21.34
CA LEU A 237 6.70 -12.98 -21.19
C LEU A 237 6.66 -11.68 -21.97
N LYS A 238 5.49 -11.37 -22.54
CA LYS A 238 5.26 -10.17 -23.36
C LYS A 238 3.85 -9.65 -23.24
N ASP A 239 3.68 -8.41 -23.68
CA ASP A 239 2.41 -7.70 -23.76
C ASP A 239 1.69 -7.58 -22.41
N LEU A 240 2.46 -7.55 -21.31
CA LEU A 240 1.93 -7.41 -19.97
C LEU A 240 1.28 -6.01 -19.78
N GLY A 241 0.30 -5.95 -18.91
CA GLY A 241 -0.32 -4.72 -18.42
C GLY A 241 -0.01 -4.50 -16.94
N VAL A 242 -0.21 -3.27 -16.49
CA VAL A 242 -0.13 -2.90 -15.06
C VAL A 242 -1.42 -2.22 -14.66
N HIS A 243 -2.00 -2.68 -13.56
CA HIS A 243 -3.07 -2.04 -12.82
C HIS A 243 -2.89 -2.40 -11.35
N THR A 244 -2.32 -1.50 -10.58
CA THR A 244 -1.80 -1.81 -9.26
C THR A 244 -2.18 -0.73 -8.25
N GLU A 245 -2.31 -1.10 -6.98
CA GLU A 245 -2.42 -0.14 -5.91
C GLU A 245 -1.15 0.69 -5.82
N MET A 246 -0.03 0.02 -5.61
CA MET A 246 1.28 0.63 -5.43
C MET A 246 2.17 0.35 -6.64
N TYR A 247 2.73 1.40 -7.21
CA TYR A 247 3.78 1.29 -8.23
C TYR A 247 5.13 1.15 -7.53
N VAL A 248 5.91 0.15 -7.94
CA VAL A 248 7.19 -0.22 -7.31
C VAL A 248 8.31 -0.35 -8.34
N ASP A 249 9.57 -0.32 -7.90
CA ASP A 249 10.75 -0.41 -8.78
C ASP A 249 10.74 -1.63 -9.72
N ALA A 250 10.15 -2.74 -9.27
CA ALA A 250 10.00 -3.95 -10.10
C ALA A 250 9.30 -3.69 -11.43
N PHE A 251 8.26 -2.84 -11.44
CA PHE A 251 7.58 -2.46 -12.69
C PHE A 251 8.48 -1.66 -13.63
N VAL A 252 9.35 -0.81 -13.10
CA VAL A 252 10.32 -0.06 -13.91
C VAL A 252 11.27 -1.04 -14.62
N ASP A 253 11.72 -2.07 -13.93
CA ASP A 253 12.62 -3.08 -14.52
C ASP A 253 11.92 -3.91 -15.59
N ILE A 254 10.69 -4.34 -15.35
CA ILE A 254 9.86 -5.07 -16.32
C ILE A 254 9.57 -4.19 -17.55
N ALA A 255 9.24 -2.90 -17.35
CA ALA A 255 8.97 -1.96 -18.44
C ALA A 255 10.24 -1.70 -19.28
N LYS A 256 11.39 -1.44 -18.65
CA LYS A 256 12.68 -1.26 -19.34
C LYS A 256 13.15 -2.50 -20.10
N ALA A 257 12.73 -3.70 -19.65
CA ALA A 257 12.95 -4.95 -20.38
C ALA A 257 11.98 -5.13 -21.58
N GLY A 258 11.07 -4.15 -21.84
CA GLY A 258 10.13 -4.18 -22.96
C GLY A 258 8.99 -5.19 -22.80
N LYS A 259 8.69 -5.63 -21.58
CA LYS A 259 7.66 -6.65 -21.30
C LYS A 259 6.26 -6.04 -21.12
N ILE A 260 6.16 -4.75 -20.79
CA ILE A 260 4.91 -4.04 -20.54
C ILE A 260 4.55 -3.20 -21.76
N THR A 261 3.45 -3.56 -22.42
CA THR A 261 2.87 -2.76 -23.52
C THR A 261 1.47 -2.26 -23.16
N GLY A 262 0.76 -2.95 -22.26
CA GLY A 262 -0.64 -2.69 -21.96
C GLY A 262 -1.60 -2.94 -23.14
N ALA A 263 -1.13 -3.53 -24.23
CA ALA A 263 -1.92 -3.74 -25.43
C ALA A 263 -3.10 -4.70 -25.23
N CYS A 264 -2.97 -5.65 -24.30
CA CYS A 264 -3.99 -6.65 -23.99
C CYS A 264 -5.00 -6.20 -22.92
N LYS A 265 -4.81 -5.05 -22.30
CA LYS A 265 -5.75 -4.54 -21.28
C LYS A 265 -7.12 -4.25 -21.92
N ASN A 266 -8.19 -4.61 -21.22
CA ASN A 266 -9.58 -4.38 -21.67
C ASN A 266 -9.99 -2.91 -21.44
N ILE A 267 -9.46 -2.29 -20.38
CA ILE A 267 -9.61 -0.86 -20.04
C ILE A 267 -8.23 -0.22 -19.91
N ASP A 268 -8.12 1.09 -20.06
CA ASP A 268 -6.87 1.87 -19.98
C ASP A 268 -5.71 1.25 -20.78
N ARG A 269 -6.01 0.87 -22.02
CA ARG A 269 -5.01 0.26 -22.91
C ARG A 269 -3.80 1.17 -23.07
N TYR A 270 -2.64 0.56 -23.08
CA TYR A 270 -1.34 1.25 -23.21
C TYR A 270 -0.99 2.16 -22.02
N ARG A 271 -1.70 2.02 -20.87
CA ARG A 271 -1.40 2.75 -19.63
C ARG A 271 -1.08 1.77 -18.50
N GLN A 272 -0.06 2.12 -17.73
CA GLN A 272 0.26 1.49 -16.45
C GLN A 272 -0.48 2.28 -15.36
N VAL A 273 -1.54 1.71 -14.80
CA VAL A 273 -2.43 2.39 -13.85
C VAL A 273 -1.99 2.10 -12.42
N TYR A 274 -1.95 3.12 -11.58
CA TYR A 274 -1.57 2.95 -10.17
C TYR A 274 -2.23 4.00 -9.26
N GLY A 275 -2.45 3.63 -7.98
CA GLY A 275 -3.04 4.51 -6.97
C GLY A 275 -2.02 5.41 -6.30
N PHE A 276 -0.84 4.87 -5.98
CA PHE A 276 0.31 5.61 -5.50
C PHE A 276 1.62 4.87 -5.86
N GLY A 277 2.73 5.59 -5.79
CA GLY A 277 4.05 5.03 -6.01
C GLY A 277 4.97 5.30 -4.82
N ALA A 278 5.70 4.27 -4.37
CA ALA A 278 6.78 4.41 -3.43
C ALA A 278 7.91 3.43 -3.77
N GLY A 279 9.11 3.93 -3.90
CA GLY A 279 10.26 3.17 -4.32
C GLY A 279 11.54 3.99 -4.19
N THR A 280 12.49 3.75 -5.07
CA THR A 280 13.74 4.50 -5.12
C THR A 280 13.65 5.70 -6.07
N LYS A 281 14.65 6.57 -6.03
CA LYS A 281 14.77 7.69 -6.97
C LYS A 281 14.63 7.24 -8.44
N LYS A 282 15.16 6.07 -8.81
CA LYS A 282 15.02 5.49 -10.15
C LYS A 282 13.56 5.37 -10.59
N MET A 283 12.69 4.98 -9.66
CA MET A 283 11.26 4.87 -9.92
C MET A 283 10.62 6.27 -10.05
N TYR A 284 10.93 7.18 -9.14
CA TYR A 284 10.41 8.56 -9.21
C TYR A 284 10.79 9.26 -10.51
N ASP A 285 12.04 9.10 -10.97
CA ASP A 285 12.50 9.60 -12.26
C ASP A 285 11.75 8.95 -13.45
N TYR A 286 11.32 7.71 -13.32
CA TYR A 286 10.52 7.02 -14.35
C TYR A 286 9.06 7.48 -14.35
N LEU A 287 8.52 7.87 -13.20
CA LEU A 287 7.15 8.37 -13.08
C LEU A 287 7.00 9.79 -13.65
N ASP A 288 8.08 10.60 -13.63
CA ASP A 288 8.04 12.02 -13.97
C ASP A 288 7.67 12.23 -15.45
N GLU A 289 6.58 12.96 -15.67
CA GLU A 289 6.03 13.32 -16.99
C GLU A 289 5.90 12.15 -17.98
N ASN A 290 5.78 10.92 -17.50
CA ASN A 290 5.73 9.73 -18.34
C ASN A 290 4.30 9.43 -18.83
N PRO A 291 4.02 9.57 -20.16
CA PRO A 291 2.68 9.36 -20.69
C PRO A 291 2.23 7.88 -20.73
N GLU A 292 3.10 6.91 -20.48
CA GLU A 292 2.72 5.50 -20.36
C GLU A 292 2.05 5.21 -19.03
N LEU A 293 2.14 6.12 -18.06
CA LEU A 293 1.65 5.97 -16.71
C LEU A 293 0.33 6.72 -16.50
N MET A 294 -0.48 6.21 -15.60
CA MET A 294 -1.75 6.82 -15.19
C MET A 294 -1.89 6.74 -13.68
N SER A 295 -1.56 7.82 -13.00
CA SER A 295 -1.92 8.00 -11.59
C SER A 295 -3.43 8.19 -11.47
N ALA A 296 -4.09 7.46 -10.58
CA ALA A 296 -5.54 7.47 -10.44
C ALA A 296 -5.96 7.30 -8.98
N PRO A 297 -7.16 7.77 -8.57
CA PRO A 297 -7.64 7.58 -7.21
C PRO A 297 -7.86 6.10 -6.88
N VAL A 298 -7.68 5.74 -5.60
CA VAL A 298 -7.82 4.33 -5.17
C VAL A 298 -9.24 3.81 -5.27
N SER A 299 -10.24 4.66 -5.30
CA SER A 299 -11.62 4.30 -5.66
C SER A 299 -11.77 3.79 -7.10
N TYR A 300 -10.75 3.99 -7.94
CA TYR A 300 -10.67 3.43 -9.29
C TYR A 300 -9.68 2.26 -9.38
N THR A 301 -8.44 2.44 -8.91
CA THR A 301 -7.41 1.40 -9.02
C THR A 301 -7.75 0.15 -8.22
N ASN A 302 -8.36 0.34 -7.05
CA ASN A 302 -8.74 -0.74 -6.14
C ASN A 302 -10.22 -1.15 -6.27
N ASP A 303 -10.97 -0.55 -7.21
CA ASP A 303 -12.35 -0.98 -7.46
C ASP A 303 -12.36 -2.42 -8.02
N ILE A 304 -13.03 -3.30 -7.30
CA ILE A 304 -13.17 -4.70 -7.69
C ILE A 304 -13.73 -4.84 -9.13
N ARG A 305 -14.60 -3.94 -9.55
CA ARG A 305 -15.17 -3.94 -10.91
C ARG A 305 -14.13 -3.56 -11.96
N SER A 306 -13.27 -2.57 -11.67
CA SER A 306 -12.17 -2.17 -12.55
C SER A 306 -11.14 -3.29 -12.68
N ILE A 307 -10.78 -3.93 -11.58
CA ILE A 307 -9.85 -5.07 -11.57
C ILE A 307 -10.46 -6.26 -12.33
N ALA A 308 -11.70 -6.60 -12.06
CA ALA A 308 -12.42 -7.71 -12.70
C ALA A 308 -12.64 -7.52 -14.21
N ALA A 309 -12.66 -6.27 -14.69
CA ALA A 309 -12.78 -5.95 -16.10
C ALA A 309 -11.52 -6.26 -16.93
N LEU A 310 -10.38 -6.50 -16.27
CA LEU A 310 -9.10 -6.82 -16.90
C LEU A 310 -8.92 -8.35 -16.97
N ASP A 311 -8.92 -8.92 -18.17
CA ASP A 311 -8.73 -10.36 -18.37
C ASP A 311 -7.31 -10.78 -17.93
N ASN A 312 -7.18 -12.02 -17.42
CA ASN A 312 -5.93 -12.59 -16.91
C ASN A 312 -5.26 -11.71 -15.85
N PHE A 313 -6.03 -11.13 -14.96
CA PHE A 313 -5.49 -10.32 -13.89
C PHE A 313 -4.72 -11.19 -12.88
N VAL A 314 -3.48 -10.81 -12.59
CA VAL A 314 -2.63 -11.52 -11.64
C VAL A 314 -2.30 -10.60 -10.47
N SER A 315 -2.82 -10.94 -9.31
CA SER A 315 -2.58 -10.23 -8.04
C SER A 315 -1.59 -11.05 -7.20
N ILE A 316 -0.53 -10.40 -6.70
CA ILE A 316 0.54 -11.05 -5.93
C ILE A 316 0.77 -10.25 -4.66
N ASN A 317 0.43 -10.87 -3.51
CA ASN A 317 0.52 -10.26 -2.19
C ASN A 317 1.14 -11.20 -1.17
N ASN A 318 1.74 -10.63 -0.12
CA ASN A 318 2.33 -11.38 0.98
C ASN A 318 1.36 -11.52 2.15
N CYS A 319 1.55 -12.54 2.98
CA CYS A 319 0.92 -12.63 4.28
C CYS A 319 1.94 -12.84 5.41
N VAL A 320 1.47 -12.64 6.64
CA VAL A 320 2.23 -12.93 7.86
C VAL A 320 2.05 -14.41 8.22
N ASP A 321 0.80 -14.85 8.37
CA ASP A 321 0.44 -16.22 8.71
C ASP A 321 -0.83 -16.65 7.94
N ILE A 322 -0.98 -17.96 7.74
CA ILE A 322 -2.20 -18.60 7.24
C ILE A 322 -2.57 -19.78 8.14
N ASP A 323 -3.85 -20.00 8.40
CA ASP A 323 -4.30 -21.18 9.14
C ASP A 323 -4.84 -22.30 8.24
N LEU A 324 -5.05 -23.48 8.82
CA LEU A 324 -5.54 -24.66 8.09
C LEU A 324 -6.98 -24.51 7.58
N PHE A 325 -7.72 -23.49 8.04
CA PHE A 325 -9.02 -23.13 7.48
C PHE A 325 -8.90 -22.24 6.24
N GLY A 326 -7.71 -21.70 5.95
CA GLY A 326 -7.42 -20.81 4.83
C GLY A 326 -7.67 -19.33 5.13
N GLN A 327 -7.71 -18.94 6.41
CA GLN A 327 -7.74 -17.54 6.83
C GLN A 327 -6.34 -16.94 6.73
N ILE A 328 -6.24 -15.74 6.15
CA ILE A 328 -4.99 -15.01 5.96
C ILE A 328 -4.89 -13.86 6.94
N SER A 329 -3.78 -13.77 7.67
CA SER A 329 -3.37 -12.57 8.38
C SER A 329 -2.21 -11.91 7.65
N ALA A 330 -2.40 -10.66 7.22
CA ALA A 330 -1.37 -9.81 6.61
C ALA A 330 -1.09 -8.53 7.43
N GLU A 331 -1.91 -8.27 8.45
CA GLU A 331 -1.91 -7.00 9.23
C GLU A 331 -1.27 -7.14 10.60
N SER A 332 -1.30 -8.33 11.19
CA SER A 332 -0.86 -8.52 12.57
C SER A 332 -0.23 -9.89 12.81
N SER A 333 0.42 -10.03 13.96
CA SER A 333 0.83 -11.31 14.53
C SER A 333 0.36 -11.29 15.99
N GLY A 334 -0.70 -12.05 16.29
CA GLY A 334 -1.46 -11.86 17.52
C GLY A 334 -1.98 -10.41 17.59
N THR A 335 -1.92 -9.81 18.77
CA THR A 335 -2.31 -8.41 18.99
C THR A 335 -1.27 -7.38 18.50
N LYS A 336 -0.09 -7.85 18.05
CA LYS A 336 0.94 -6.94 17.54
C LYS A 336 0.61 -6.51 16.12
N HIS A 337 0.29 -5.23 15.94
CA HIS A 337 0.03 -4.65 14.64
C HIS A 337 1.32 -4.54 13.79
N ILE A 338 1.24 -4.84 12.49
CA ILE A 338 2.38 -4.86 11.56
C ILE A 338 2.20 -3.86 10.43
N SER A 339 1.05 -3.87 9.74
CA SER A 339 0.84 -3.08 8.54
C SER A 339 -0.56 -2.44 8.47
N GLY A 340 -1.44 -2.93 7.68
CA GLY A 340 -2.82 -2.51 7.50
C GLY A 340 -3.51 -3.35 6.43
N ALA A 341 -4.82 -3.21 6.31
CA ALA A 341 -5.60 -3.90 5.30
C ALA A 341 -5.16 -3.53 3.88
N GLY A 342 -4.89 -2.23 3.64
CA GLY A 342 -4.61 -1.74 2.30
C GLY A 342 -5.70 -2.17 1.32
N GLY A 343 -5.30 -2.48 0.10
CA GLY A 343 -6.18 -3.02 -0.94
C GLY A 343 -6.03 -4.52 -1.16
N GLN A 344 -5.37 -5.29 -0.28
CA GLN A 344 -5.14 -6.72 -0.52
C GLN A 344 -6.45 -7.46 -0.84
N LEU A 345 -7.49 -7.28 -0.02
CA LEU A 345 -8.79 -7.91 -0.25
C LEU A 345 -9.45 -7.44 -1.56
N ASP A 346 -9.29 -6.16 -1.94
CA ASP A 346 -9.81 -5.63 -3.20
C ASP A 346 -9.23 -6.41 -4.40
N PHE A 347 -7.90 -6.59 -4.41
CA PHE A 347 -7.20 -7.31 -5.48
C PHE A 347 -7.44 -8.82 -5.44
N VAL A 348 -7.56 -9.43 -4.26
CA VAL A 348 -7.95 -10.84 -4.12
C VAL A 348 -9.31 -11.10 -4.75
N LEU A 349 -10.30 -10.26 -4.45
CA LEU A 349 -11.65 -10.38 -4.99
C LEU A 349 -11.69 -10.07 -6.50
N GLY A 350 -11.10 -8.94 -6.90
CA GLY A 350 -11.09 -8.50 -8.29
C GLY A 350 -10.37 -9.48 -9.22
N ALA A 351 -9.21 -10.00 -8.80
CA ALA A 351 -8.47 -11.00 -9.56
C ALA A 351 -9.23 -12.32 -9.70
N TYR A 352 -9.94 -12.76 -8.67
CA TYR A 352 -10.78 -13.97 -8.78
C TYR A 352 -11.96 -13.77 -9.74
N MET A 353 -12.55 -12.57 -9.76
CA MET A 353 -13.66 -12.24 -10.67
C MET A 353 -13.20 -11.96 -12.10
N SER A 354 -11.93 -11.65 -12.32
CA SER A 354 -11.34 -11.47 -13.65
C SER A 354 -11.38 -12.78 -14.45
N LYS A 355 -11.74 -12.71 -15.73
CA LYS A 355 -11.69 -13.88 -16.61
C LYS A 355 -10.25 -14.37 -16.78
N GLY A 356 -9.97 -15.59 -16.32
CA GLY A 356 -8.64 -16.18 -16.30
C GLY A 356 -7.73 -15.62 -15.20
N GLY A 357 -8.25 -14.75 -14.33
CA GLY A 357 -7.50 -14.11 -13.27
C GLY A 357 -7.11 -15.04 -12.12
N LYS A 358 -6.03 -14.69 -11.43
CA LYS A 358 -5.48 -15.44 -10.30
C LYS A 358 -5.00 -14.48 -9.22
N SER A 359 -5.32 -14.81 -7.96
CA SER A 359 -4.76 -14.13 -6.79
C SER A 359 -3.84 -15.08 -6.05
N PHE A 360 -2.59 -14.66 -5.86
CA PHE A 360 -1.56 -15.39 -5.12
C PHE A 360 -1.30 -14.70 -3.79
N ILE A 361 -1.45 -15.45 -2.70
CA ILE A 361 -1.00 -15.07 -1.36
C ILE A 361 0.25 -15.88 -1.06
N CYS A 362 1.35 -15.19 -0.77
CA CYS A 362 2.69 -15.74 -0.70
C CYS A 362 3.30 -15.56 0.68
N CYS A 363 4.02 -16.54 1.15
CA CYS A 363 4.91 -16.40 2.29
C CYS A 363 6.05 -17.43 2.22
N SER A 364 7.16 -17.17 2.93
CA SER A 364 8.06 -18.26 3.32
C SER A 364 7.29 -19.21 4.25
N SER A 365 7.50 -20.51 4.13
CA SER A 365 6.80 -21.49 4.99
C SER A 365 7.10 -21.33 6.48
N THR A 366 8.26 -20.70 6.81
CA THR A 366 8.74 -20.50 8.17
C THR A 366 9.31 -19.10 8.38
N PHE A 367 9.48 -18.73 9.64
CA PHE A 367 10.31 -17.60 10.07
C PHE A 367 11.08 -18.00 11.34
N THR A 368 12.21 -17.32 11.57
CA THR A 368 12.99 -17.50 12.79
C THR A 368 12.80 -16.29 13.70
N ASP A 369 12.45 -16.53 14.95
CA ASP A 369 12.28 -15.47 15.93
C ASP A 369 13.61 -14.91 16.44
N LYS A 370 13.56 -13.88 17.29
CA LYS A 370 14.75 -13.24 17.88
C LYS A 370 15.57 -14.16 18.79
N LYS A 371 15.01 -15.30 19.21
CA LYS A 371 15.69 -16.32 20.03
C LYS A 371 16.31 -17.41 19.19
N GLY A 372 16.18 -17.34 17.86
CA GLY A 372 16.68 -18.36 16.94
C GLY A 372 15.75 -19.56 16.77
N VAL A 373 14.52 -19.49 17.24
CA VAL A 373 13.53 -20.59 17.11
C VAL A 373 12.79 -20.44 15.79
N MET A 374 12.74 -21.54 15.03
CA MET A 374 11.99 -21.62 13.77
C MET A 374 10.50 -21.91 14.06
N HIS A 375 9.63 -21.17 13.39
CA HIS A 375 8.18 -21.29 13.50
C HIS A 375 7.55 -21.44 12.11
N SER A 376 6.49 -22.24 12.02
CA SER A 376 5.67 -22.32 10.80
C SER A 376 4.80 -21.08 10.63
N ARG A 377 4.66 -20.60 9.37
CA ARG A 377 3.67 -19.60 9.00
C ARG A 377 2.33 -20.21 8.59
N ILE A 378 2.33 -21.50 8.25
CA ILE A 378 1.10 -22.29 8.13
C ILE A 378 0.81 -22.84 9.51
N ARG A 379 -0.30 -22.40 10.11
CA ARG A 379 -0.65 -22.68 11.51
C ARG A 379 -1.93 -23.52 11.61
N PRO A 380 -2.12 -24.27 12.69
CA PRO A 380 -3.42 -24.92 12.94
C PRO A 380 -4.57 -23.91 12.95
N THR A 381 -4.43 -22.84 13.75
CA THR A 381 -5.28 -21.64 13.81
C THR A 381 -4.38 -20.40 13.84
N LEU A 382 -4.87 -19.26 13.40
CA LEU A 382 -4.17 -17.99 13.60
C LEU A 382 -3.91 -17.78 15.10
N ALA A 383 -2.81 -17.09 15.43
CA ALA A 383 -2.53 -16.75 16.82
C ALA A 383 -3.67 -15.91 17.41
N GLU A 384 -3.95 -16.09 18.70
CA GLU A 384 -4.98 -15.35 19.41
C GLU A 384 -4.78 -13.83 19.23
N GLY A 385 -5.86 -13.12 18.84
CA GLY A 385 -5.84 -11.70 18.56
C GLY A 385 -5.33 -11.30 17.17
N SER A 386 -4.92 -12.26 16.32
CA SER A 386 -4.56 -11.95 14.94
C SER A 386 -5.77 -11.47 14.13
N ILE A 387 -5.53 -10.49 13.27
CA ILE A 387 -6.54 -9.94 12.37
C ILE A 387 -6.62 -10.81 11.11
N VAL A 388 -7.83 -11.12 10.67
CA VAL A 388 -8.09 -11.79 9.39
C VAL A 388 -8.19 -10.73 8.30
N THR A 389 -7.19 -10.65 7.43
CA THR A 389 -7.17 -9.73 6.29
C THR A 389 -8.00 -10.29 5.15
N ASP A 390 -7.79 -11.57 4.78
CA ASP A 390 -8.60 -12.25 3.78
C ASP A 390 -9.30 -13.43 4.41
N THR A 391 -10.62 -13.49 4.27
CA THR A 391 -11.41 -14.59 4.82
C THR A 391 -11.16 -15.87 4.02
N ARG A 392 -11.36 -17.03 4.66
CA ARG A 392 -11.21 -18.36 4.04
C ARG A 392 -12.08 -18.61 2.81
N ALA A 393 -13.12 -17.81 2.63
CA ALA A 393 -13.98 -17.87 1.45
C ALA A 393 -13.37 -17.15 0.24
N ASN A 394 -12.47 -16.19 0.47
CA ASN A 394 -11.86 -15.34 -0.56
C ASN A 394 -10.49 -15.83 -1.02
N THR A 395 -9.71 -16.48 -0.15
CA THR A 395 -8.38 -17.00 -0.49
C THR A 395 -8.44 -17.90 -1.73
N HIS A 396 -7.55 -17.64 -2.70
CA HIS A 396 -7.51 -18.35 -3.98
C HIS A 396 -6.29 -19.27 -4.05
N TYR A 397 -5.12 -18.76 -4.42
CA TYR A 397 -3.88 -19.53 -4.41
C TYR A 397 -3.01 -19.16 -3.21
N VAL A 398 -2.40 -20.16 -2.60
CA VAL A 398 -1.37 -19.98 -1.56
C VAL A 398 -0.07 -20.58 -2.06
N VAL A 399 1.03 -19.85 -1.86
CA VAL A 399 2.35 -20.21 -2.38
C VAL A 399 3.40 -20.14 -1.29
N THR A 400 4.18 -21.21 -1.15
CA THR A 400 5.41 -21.24 -0.35
C THR A 400 6.55 -21.78 -1.21
N GLU A 401 7.75 -21.84 -0.70
CA GLU A 401 8.90 -22.48 -1.38
C GLU A 401 8.74 -23.99 -1.58
N TYR A 402 7.73 -24.61 -0.95
CA TYR A 402 7.41 -26.04 -1.11
C TYR A 402 6.31 -26.32 -2.14
N GLY A 403 5.69 -25.29 -2.69
CA GLY A 403 4.69 -25.46 -3.74
C GLY A 403 3.59 -24.41 -3.73
N MET A 404 2.60 -24.65 -4.56
CA MET A 404 1.42 -23.81 -4.77
C MET A 404 0.17 -24.67 -4.69
N VAL A 405 -0.86 -24.16 -4.00
CA VAL A 405 -2.17 -24.81 -3.91
C VAL A 405 -3.30 -23.83 -4.18
N ASN A 406 -4.31 -24.29 -4.92
CA ASN A 406 -5.57 -23.57 -5.06
C ASN A 406 -6.53 -24.04 -3.96
N VAL A 407 -6.89 -23.15 -3.05
CA VAL A 407 -7.75 -23.47 -1.90
C VAL A 407 -9.18 -22.99 -2.07
N LYS A 408 -9.52 -22.37 -3.21
CA LYS A 408 -10.84 -21.85 -3.50
C LYS A 408 -11.86 -22.97 -3.66
N GLY A 409 -12.96 -22.91 -2.91
CA GLY A 409 -14.04 -23.90 -3.00
C GLY A 409 -13.74 -25.26 -2.36
N LEU A 410 -12.56 -25.48 -1.79
CA LEU A 410 -12.23 -26.71 -1.10
C LEU A 410 -12.97 -26.80 0.24
N SER A 411 -13.36 -28.04 0.61
CA SER A 411 -13.86 -28.34 1.96
C SER A 411 -12.75 -28.17 3.01
N THR A 412 -13.11 -28.15 4.28
CA THR A 412 -12.14 -27.93 5.38
C THR A 412 -11.01 -28.96 5.38
N TRP A 413 -11.32 -30.26 5.19
CA TRP A 413 -10.28 -31.28 5.14
C TRP A 413 -9.37 -31.16 3.90
N GLN A 414 -9.94 -30.78 2.75
CA GLN A 414 -9.15 -30.56 1.52
C GLN A 414 -8.23 -29.35 1.65
N LYS A 415 -8.71 -28.27 2.31
CA LYS A 415 -7.85 -27.10 2.60
C LYS A 415 -6.70 -27.47 3.53
N ALA A 416 -6.99 -28.20 4.62
CA ALA A 416 -5.96 -28.65 5.56
C ALA A 416 -4.90 -29.52 4.85
N GLU A 417 -5.33 -30.52 4.07
CA GLU A 417 -4.42 -31.38 3.29
C GLU A 417 -3.57 -30.57 2.31
N ALA A 418 -4.19 -29.66 1.54
CA ALA A 418 -3.49 -28.81 0.57
C ALA A 418 -2.46 -27.89 1.25
N LEU A 419 -2.84 -27.20 2.33
CA LEU A 419 -1.94 -26.28 3.03
C LEU A 419 -0.81 -27.02 3.73
N ILE A 420 -1.07 -28.17 4.34
CA ILE A 420 -0.02 -29.02 4.94
C ILE A 420 0.96 -29.49 3.91
N SER A 421 0.52 -29.81 2.68
CA SER A 421 1.42 -30.25 1.61
C SER A 421 2.50 -29.24 1.23
N ILE A 422 2.23 -27.95 1.40
CA ILE A 422 3.15 -26.83 1.12
C ILE A 422 3.78 -26.22 2.38
N ALA A 423 3.51 -26.79 3.56
CA ALA A 423 4.19 -26.43 4.80
C ALA A 423 5.64 -26.97 4.83
N HIS A 424 6.49 -26.35 5.67
CA HIS A 424 7.84 -26.89 5.89
C HIS A 424 7.74 -28.34 6.41
N PRO A 425 8.55 -29.27 5.89
CA PRO A 425 8.45 -30.69 6.25
C PRO A 425 8.45 -30.97 7.76
N ASP A 426 9.28 -30.29 8.53
CA ASP A 426 9.43 -30.49 9.98
C ASP A 426 8.16 -30.18 10.79
N PHE A 427 7.20 -29.44 10.20
CA PHE A 427 5.94 -29.09 10.88
C PHE A 427 4.73 -29.88 10.39
N ARG A 428 4.86 -30.71 9.34
CA ARG A 428 3.71 -31.39 8.72
C ARG A 428 3.02 -32.36 9.66
N ASP A 429 3.79 -33.18 10.39
CA ASP A 429 3.25 -34.17 11.32
C ASP A 429 2.48 -33.51 12.48
N GLU A 430 3.01 -32.41 13.01
CA GLU A 430 2.32 -31.60 14.03
C GLU A 430 1.01 -31.01 13.47
N LEU A 431 1.05 -30.42 12.28
CA LEU A 431 -0.13 -29.85 11.63
C LEU A 431 -1.21 -30.91 11.34
N ILE A 432 -0.83 -32.14 10.94
CA ILE A 432 -1.76 -33.27 10.76
C ILE A 432 -2.42 -33.63 12.08
N LYS A 433 -1.64 -33.73 13.15
CA LYS A 433 -2.16 -34.05 14.51
C LYS A 433 -3.17 -32.97 14.95
N GLU A 434 -2.85 -31.70 14.79
CA GLU A 434 -3.74 -30.60 15.15
C GLU A 434 -5.01 -30.61 14.27
N ALA A 435 -4.87 -30.85 12.97
CA ALA A 435 -6.01 -30.98 12.06
C ALA A 435 -6.95 -32.13 12.44
N ASP A 436 -6.39 -33.25 12.91
CA ASP A 436 -7.17 -34.40 13.41
C ASP A 436 -7.92 -34.05 14.70
N GLN A 437 -7.28 -33.35 15.63
CA GLN A 437 -7.93 -32.88 16.86
C GLN A 437 -9.08 -31.90 16.59
N MET A 438 -8.90 -31.02 15.57
CA MET A 438 -9.94 -30.08 15.14
C MET A 438 -11.03 -30.71 14.25
N HIS A 439 -10.96 -32.01 13.98
CA HIS A 439 -11.87 -32.75 13.11
C HIS A 439 -11.94 -32.25 11.66
N ILE A 440 -10.82 -31.67 11.17
CA ILE A 440 -10.65 -31.25 9.78
C ILE A 440 -9.62 -32.10 9.01
N TRP A 441 -9.22 -33.24 9.57
CA TRP A 441 -8.41 -34.26 8.91
C TRP A 441 -9.27 -35.47 8.58
N ARG A 442 -9.24 -35.92 7.32
CA ARG A 442 -10.10 -37.01 6.86
C ARG A 442 -9.58 -38.36 7.41
N ARG A 443 -10.47 -39.19 7.98
CA ARG A 443 -10.10 -40.50 8.55
C ARG A 443 -9.40 -41.41 7.56
N SER A 444 -9.74 -41.36 6.27
CA SER A 444 -9.09 -42.18 5.22
C SER A 444 -7.69 -41.72 4.87
N ASN A 445 -7.22 -40.58 5.40
CA ASN A 445 -5.84 -40.09 5.24
C ASN A 445 -4.93 -40.50 6.41
N ARG A 446 -5.43 -41.31 7.35
CA ARG A 446 -4.68 -41.84 8.50
C ARG A 446 -3.83 -43.03 8.12
#